data_513bd1abdf53847ebb92462629e38334
#
_entry.id   513bd1abdf53847ebb92462629e38334
#
_cell.length_a   1.000
_cell.length_b   1.000
_cell.length_c   1.000
_cell.angle_alpha   90.00
_cell.angle_beta   90.00
_cell.angle_gamma   90.00
#
_symmetry.space_group_name_H-M   'P 1'
#
loop_
_entity.id
_entity.type
_entity.pdbx_description
1 polymer ?
#
loop_
_entity_poly.entity_id
_entity_poly.type
_entity_poly.pdbx_seq_one_letter_code
_entity_poly.pdbx_strand_id
1 'polypeptide(L)'
;MVNRVFRAALLSMAACGLALAAHAQTLAPTPAPAATPAPAAQAAPAPADADPVVARVNGEAVHRSDVQRMVAQLPPQVQQMPLEMIYPAVIEQLVNSKLVAEAGYKANLAGTPEVKDEIKRAEERAVQRAYIQKEVQSRITPAKLDEAYQAFLKQNPAQEEVKAAHILVEKEDEAKAIIAQLKKGGDFAKLAKEKSKDPVAAEQGGDLGYFTKDTMVEPFADAAFAMKKGEVSKEPVKTQFGWHIIKVEDKRTQPQPSLDEVKPQLEQQLSKDIVTNVVEDLRKVAKVETFQLDGSPMPKEEPAPATDAPAQTAPKAEEPKKN
;
A
#
# COMPACT_ATOMS: atom_id res chain seq x y z
N MET A 1 -1.16 -34.06 12.63
CA MET A 1 -2.16 -34.57 13.58
C MET A 1 -3.03 -33.40 13.99
N VAL A 2 -4.16 -33.48 13.64
CA VAL A 2 -5.59 -33.46 13.96
C VAL A 2 -6.16 -32.09 13.66
N ASN A 3 -6.78 -31.85 12.68
CA ASN A 3 -8.00 -32.03 11.88
C ASN A 3 -9.29 -32.22 12.72
N ARG A 4 -10.35 -31.49 12.32
CA ARG A 4 -11.77 -31.52 12.70
C ARG A 4 -12.20 -30.32 13.57
N VAL A 5 -13.32 -29.60 13.36
CA VAL A 5 -14.55 -29.86 12.57
C VAL A 5 -15.27 -28.51 12.43
N PHE A 6 -15.67 -28.10 11.26
CA PHE A 6 -16.84 -27.27 11.09
C PHE A 6 -17.81 -27.99 10.15
N ARG A 7 -18.84 -28.53 10.72
CA ARG A 7 -19.96 -29.12 9.98
C ARG A 7 -21.14 -28.18 10.01
N ALA A 8 -21.60 -27.90 8.80
CA ALA A 8 -22.85 -27.27 8.47
C ALA A 8 -24.06 -27.98 9.11
N ALA A 9 -25.07 -27.20 9.44
CA ALA A 9 -26.44 -27.70 9.58
C ALA A 9 -27.34 -26.84 8.67
N LEU A 10 -27.56 -27.37 7.49
CA LEU A 10 -28.76 -27.17 6.65
C LEU A 10 -29.74 -28.26 7.06
N LEU A 11 -30.99 -27.93 7.23
CA LEU A 11 -32.21 -28.73 7.10
C LEU A 11 -33.34 -27.90 7.75
N SER A 12 -34.57 -27.75 7.26
CA SER A 12 -35.32 -28.53 6.26
C SER A 12 -36.53 -27.74 5.84
N MET A 13 -36.86 -27.84 4.58
CA MET A 13 -38.20 -27.59 4.04
C MET A 13 -39.18 -28.60 4.59
N ALA A 14 -40.40 -28.17 4.89
CA ALA A 14 -41.56 -29.03 4.85
C ALA A 14 -42.72 -28.27 4.21
N ALA A 15 -43.14 -28.77 3.07
CA ALA A 15 -44.37 -28.45 2.36
C ALA A 15 -45.50 -29.27 2.93
N CYS A 16 -46.69 -28.75 2.88
CA CYS A 16 -48.03 -29.41 2.78
C CYS A 16 -49.09 -28.33 3.11
N GLY A 17 -50.16 -28.16 2.48
CA GLY A 17 -50.85 -28.88 1.43
C GLY A 17 -52.15 -28.14 1.12
N LEU A 18 -52.62 -28.28 -0.08
CA LEU A 18 -53.89 -27.78 -0.58
C LEU A 18 -55.06 -28.37 0.19
N ALA A 19 -56.07 -27.55 0.46
CA ALA A 19 -57.44 -28.00 0.59
C ALA A 19 -58.38 -26.96 -0.03
N LEU A 20 -58.98 -27.32 -1.17
CA LEU A 20 -60.14 -26.68 -1.74
C LEU A 20 -61.37 -27.03 -0.89
N ALA A 21 -62.19 -26.05 -0.57
CA ALA A 21 -63.61 -26.27 -0.29
C ALA A 21 -64.39 -25.06 -0.78
N ALA A 22 -65.31 -25.38 -1.66
CA ALA A 22 -66.30 -24.46 -2.29
C ALA A 22 -67.54 -24.31 -1.42
N HIS A 23 -68.37 -23.29 -1.80
CA HIS A 23 -69.74 -23.01 -1.55
C HIS A 23 -70.08 -22.15 -0.33
N ALA A 24 -70.62 -20.98 -0.60
CA ALA A 24 -72.04 -20.64 -0.68
C ALA A 24 -72.19 -19.13 -0.87
N GLN A 25 -72.97 -18.77 -1.88
CA GLN A 25 -73.43 -17.39 -2.12
C GLN A 25 -74.59 -17.05 -1.19
N THR A 26 -74.39 -15.93 -0.43
CA THR A 26 -75.50 -15.22 0.17
C THR A 26 -75.45 -13.75 -0.22
N LEU A 27 -76.52 -13.26 -0.84
CA LEU A 27 -76.71 -11.87 -1.25
C LEU A 27 -76.65 -10.93 -0.03
N ALA A 28 -75.77 -9.98 -0.07
CA ALA A 28 -75.67 -8.91 0.92
C ALA A 28 -76.13 -7.57 0.35
N PRO A 29 -76.66 -6.66 1.16
CA PRO A 29 -77.22 -5.40 0.70
C PRO A 29 -76.12 -4.40 0.34
N THR A 30 -76.46 -3.53 -0.62
CA THR A 30 -75.63 -2.47 -1.18
C THR A 30 -75.13 -1.48 -0.10
N PRO A 31 -73.82 -1.26 0.06
CA PRO A 31 -73.32 -0.18 0.90
C PRO A 31 -73.26 1.15 0.15
N ALA A 32 -73.47 2.24 0.89
CA ALA A 32 -73.40 3.62 0.47
C ALA A 32 -72.01 4.00 -0.05
N PRO A 33 -71.83 5.06 -0.87
CA PRO A 33 -70.56 5.44 -1.46
C PRO A 33 -69.57 5.83 -0.38
N ALA A 34 -68.48 5.09 -0.36
CA ALA A 34 -67.32 5.38 0.54
C ALA A 34 -66.62 6.68 0.08
N ALA A 35 -66.37 7.53 1.02
CA ALA A 35 -65.57 8.75 0.83
C ALA A 35 -64.20 8.40 0.26
N THR A 36 -63.83 9.08 -0.79
CA THR A 36 -62.51 9.02 -1.44
C THR A 36 -61.42 9.31 -0.41
N PRO A 37 -60.44 8.42 -0.18
CA PRO A 37 -59.31 8.76 0.67
C PRO A 37 -58.53 9.89 0.03
N ALA A 38 -58.24 10.92 0.81
CA ALA A 38 -57.33 12.00 0.42
C ALA A 38 -55.97 11.43 -0.03
N PRO A 39 -55.33 11.99 -1.07
CA PRO A 39 -54.05 11.51 -1.52
C PRO A 39 -53.06 11.63 -0.35
N ALA A 40 -52.42 10.52 0.00
CA ALA A 40 -51.34 10.49 0.94
C ALA A 40 -50.27 11.53 0.48
N ALA A 41 -50.03 12.49 1.35
CA ALA A 41 -48.97 13.46 1.13
C ALA A 41 -47.69 12.72 0.80
N GLN A 42 -47.23 12.79 -0.43
CA GLN A 42 -45.89 12.33 -0.81
C GLN A 42 -44.90 13.13 0.04
N ALA A 43 -44.25 12.45 0.97
CA ALA A 43 -43.15 13.03 1.70
C ALA A 43 -42.16 13.58 0.69
N ALA A 44 -41.85 14.85 0.79
CA ALA A 44 -40.81 15.50 -0.03
C ALA A 44 -39.51 14.67 0.06
N PRO A 45 -38.76 14.50 -1.04
CA PRO A 45 -37.48 13.80 -0.98
C PRO A 45 -36.59 14.49 0.04
N ALA A 46 -36.11 13.73 1.00
CA ALA A 46 -35.14 14.24 1.98
C ALA A 46 -33.90 14.76 1.23
N PRO A 47 -33.24 15.84 1.73
CA PRO A 47 -32.04 16.37 1.11
C PRO A 47 -31.00 15.28 0.94
N ALA A 48 -30.29 15.31 -0.21
CA ALA A 48 -29.33 14.27 -0.62
C ALA A 48 -28.16 14.03 0.34
N ASP A 49 -27.95 14.96 1.31
CA ASP A 49 -26.91 14.89 2.34
C ASP A 49 -27.38 14.34 3.70
N ALA A 50 -28.64 13.98 3.82
CA ALA A 50 -29.15 13.39 5.08
C ALA A 50 -28.69 11.94 5.18
N ASP A 51 -28.20 11.54 6.38
CA ASP A 51 -27.87 10.14 6.70
C ASP A 51 -29.18 9.34 6.92
N PRO A 52 -29.68 8.62 5.91
CA PRO A 52 -31.03 8.04 5.94
C PRO A 52 -31.10 6.91 6.96
N VAL A 53 -32.27 6.77 7.58
CA VAL A 53 -32.58 5.63 8.43
C VAL A 53 -32.80 4.40 7.55
N VAL A 54 -32.04 3.34 7.82
CA VAL A 54 -32.05 2.07 7.07
C VAL A 54 -32.71 0.92 7.85
N ALA A 55 -32.81 1.05 9.17
CA ALA A 55 -33.56 0.13 10.04
C ALA A 55 -34.00 0.84 11.34
N ARG A 56 -34.90 0.25 12.08
CA ARG A 56 -35.24 0.66 13.44
C ARG A 56 -35.30 -0.55 14.36
N VAL A 57 -34.70 -0.40 15.55
CA VAL A 57 -34.71 -1.43 16.60
C VAL A 57 -35.31 -0.80 17.84
N ASN A 58 -36.46 -1.27 18.26
CA ASN A 58 -37.21 -0.73 19.43
C ASN A 58 -37.37 0.81 19.40
N GLY A 59 -37.52 1.39 18.19
CA GLY A 59 -37.65 2.84 17.99
C GLY A 59 -36.33 3.55 17.72
N GLU A 60 -35.18 3.02 18.10
CA GLU A 60 -33.86 3.56 17.75
C GLU A 60 -33.53 3.38 16.28
N ALA A 61 -33.05 4.43 15.63
CA ALA A 61 -32.66 4.40 14.23
C ALA A 61 -31.29 3.72 14.03
N VAL A 62 -31.18 2.97 12.94
CA VAL A 62 -29.91 2.54 12.33
C VAL A 62 -29.78 3.35 11.06
N HIS A 63 -28.67 4.02 10.90
CA HIS A 63 -28.41 4.92 9.77
C HIS A 63 -27.51 4.28 8.72
N ARG A 64 -27.51 4.85 7.50
CA ARG A 64 -26.59 4.43 6.43
C ARG A 64 -25.14 4.51 6.86
N SER A 65 -24.76 5.52 7.65
CA SER A 65 -23.40 5.65 8.21
C SER A 65 -23.01 4.48 9.12
N ASP A 66 -23.98 3.85 9.83
CA ASP A 66 -23.73 2.66 10.62
C ASP A 66 -23.34 1.47 9.73
N VAL A 67 -24.06 1.31 8.61
CA VAL A 67 -23.75 0.29 7.59
C VAL A 67 -22.36 0.52 7.04
N GLN A 68 -22.02 1.75 6.66
CA GLN A 68 -20.68 2.08 6.12
C GLN A 68 -19.58 1.77 7.13
N ARG A 69 -19.77 2.11 8.41
CA ARG A 69 -18.82 1.77 9.49
C ARG A 69 -18.65 0.27 9.66
N MET A 70 -19.75 -0.49 9.59
CA MET A 70 -19.70 -1.95 9.72
C MET A 70 -18.95 -2.56 8.52
N VAL A 71 -19.27 -2.15 7.29
CA VAL A 71 -18.58 -2.62 6.08
C VAL A 71 -17.08 -2.33 6.13
N ALA A 72 -16.67 -1.17 6.62
CA ALA A 72 -15.26 -0.80 6.77
C ALA A 72 -14.48 -1.71 7.76
N GLN A 73 -15.18 -2.46 8.62
CA GLN A 73 -14.57 -3.41 9.57
C GLN A 73 -14.54 -4.85 9.04
N LEU A 74 -15.18 -5.13 7.91
CA LEU A 74 -15.17 -6.46 7.30
C LEU A 74 -13.80 -6.79 6.68
N PRO A 75 -13.49 -8.09 6.48
CA PRO A 75 -12.28 -8.48 5.75
C PRO A 75 -12.23 -7.87 4.34
N PRO A 76 -11.03 -7.54 3.82
CA PRO A 76 -10.87 -6.88 2.51
C PRO A 76 -11.58 -7.59 1.36
N GLN A 77 -11.65 -8.91 1.39
CA GLN A 77 -12.33 -9.71 0.36
C GLN A 77 -13.84 -9.42 0.32
N VAL A 78 -14.46 -9.21 1.49
CA VAL A 78 -15.89 -8.91 1.61
C VAL A 78 -16.16 -7.45 1.25
N GLN A 79 -15.23 -6.53 1.59
CA GLN A 79 -15.35 -5.11 1.23
C GLN A 79 -15.36 -4.88 -0.30
N GLN A 80 -14.78 -5.79 -1.09
CA GLN A 80 -14.77 -5.73 -2.55
C GLN A 80 -16.06 -6.26 -3.19
N MET A 81 -16.96 -6.86 -2.42
CA MET A 81 -18.24 -7.34 -2.93
C MET A 81 -19.21 -6.17 -3.14
N PRO A 82 -20.12 -6.26 -4.13
CA PRO A 82 -21.20 -5.28 -4.28
C PRO A 82 -21.99 -5.13 -2.98
N LEU A 83 -22.23 -3.88 -2.57
CA LEU A 83 -22.92 -3.59 -1.32
C LEU A 83 -24.29 -4.28 -1.23
N GLU A 84 -25.00 -4.37 -2.34
CA GLU A 84 -26.33 -5.00 -2.43
C GLU A 84 -26.32 -6.48 -2.01
N MET A 85 -25.21 -7.17 -2.24
CA MET A 85 -25.06 -8.58 -1.87
C MET A 85 -24.84 -8.77 -0.38
N ILE A 86 -24.08 -7.88 0.25
CA ILE A 86 -23.70 -7.98 1.68
C ILE A 86 -24.69 -7.21 2.58
N TYR A 87 -25.46 -6.28 2.01
CA TYR A 87 -26.34 -5.37 2.75
C TYR A 87 -27.33 -6.09 3.70
N PRO A 88 -28.04 -7.15 3.28
CA PRO A 88 -28.97 -7.86 4.16
C PRO A 88 -28.27 -8.43 5.40
N ALA A 89 -27.11 -9.04 5.22
CA ALA A 89 -26.33 -9.61 6.33
C ALA A 89 -25.77 -8.52 7.25
N VAL A 90 -25.33 -7.39 6.69
CA VAL A 90 -24.82 -6.24 7.48
C VAL A 90 -25.94 -5.62 8.31
N ILE A 91 -27.14 -5.43 7.75
CA ILE A 91 -28.30 -4.91 8.51
C ILE A 91 -28.70 -5.87 9.62
N GLU A 92 -28.76 -7.16 9.34
CA GLU A 92 -29.07 -8.17 10.36
C GLU A 92 -28.07 -8.14 11.51
N GLN A 93 -26.79 -8.06 11.20
CA GLN A 93 -25.73 -7.96 12.19
C GLN A 93 -25.85 -6.67 13.03
N LEU A 94 -26.17 -5.53 12.42
CA LEU A 94 -26.39 -4.26 13.13
C LEU A 94 -27.61 -4.34 14.07
N VAL A 95 -28.71 -4.93 13.59
CA VAL A 95 -29.91 -5.15 14.41
C VAL A 95 -29.58 -6.05 15.59
N ASN A 96 -28.93 -7.18 15.37
CA ASN A 96 -28.53 -8.11 16.43
C ASN A 96 -27.60 -7.44 17.45
N SER A 97 -26.62 -6.67 17.00
CA SER A 97 -25.73 -5.90 17.90
C SER A 97 -26.51 -4.93 18.76
N LYS A 98 -27.48 -4.18 18.21
CA LYS A 98 -28.30 -3.25 18.98
C LYS A 98 -29.17 -3.98 20.01
N LEU A 99 -29.80 -5.09 19.65
CA LEU A 99 -30.62 -5.90 20.59
C LEU A 99 -29.79 -6.41 21.76
N VAL A 100 -28.58 -6.93 21.48
CA VAL A 100 -27.68 -7.41 22.55
C VAL A 100 -27.20 -6.26 23.44
N ALA A 101 -26.84 -5.12 22.83
CA ALA A 101 -26.44 -3.93 23.61
C ALA A 101 -27.57 -3.44 24.49
N GLU A 102 -28.82 -3.38 23.98
CA GLU A 102 -29.99 -2.96 24.79
C GLU A 102 -30.24 -3.92 25.96
N ALA A 103 -30.09 -5.24 25.72
CA ALA A 103 -30.20 -6.21 26.82
C ALA A 103 -29.11 -5.98 27.88
N GLY A 104 -27.89 -5.67 27.47
CA GLY A 104 -26.80 -5.30 28.37
C GLY A 104 -27.08 -4.03 29.17
N TYR A 105 -27.65 -3.01 28.53
CA TYR A 105 -28.10 -1.79 29.25
C TYR A 105 -29.21 -2.08 30.28
N LYS A 106 -30.20 -2.88 29.92
CA LYS A 106 -31.28 -3.31 30.84
C LYS A 106 -30.74 -4.12 32.00
N ALA A 107 -29.68 -4.89 31.82
CA ALA A 107 -28.97 -5.62 32.84
C ALA A 107 -27.99 -4.72 33.65
N ASN A 108 -27.97 -3.41 33.40
CA ASN A 108 -27.09 -2.43 34.05
C ASN A 108 -25.57 -2.74 33.88
N LEU A 109 -25.15 -3.46 32.84
CA LEU A 109 -23.76 -3.81 32.61
C LEU A 109 -22.88 -2.59 32.29
N ALA A 110 -23.43 -1.53 31.72
CA ALA A 110 -22.74 -0.26 31.49
C ALA A 110 -22.24 0.40 32.77
N GLY A 111 -22.82 0.04 33.94
CA GLY A 111 -22.44 0.54 35.26
C GLY A 111 -21.26 -0.22 35.89
N THR A 112 -20.88 -1.38 35.37
CA THR A 112 -19.79 -2.19 35.92
C THR A 112 -18.43 -1.53 35.76
N PRO A 113 -17.47 -1.78 36.63
CA PRO A 113 -16.11 -1.24 36.54
C PRO A 113 -15.44 -1.62 35.20
N GLU A 114 -15.59 -2.87 34.77
CA GLU A 114 -14.95 -3.41 33.56
C GLU A 114 -15.42 -2.68 32.31
N VAL A 115 -16.74 -2.46 32.19
CA VAL A 115 -17.32 -1.74 31.04
C VAL A 115 -16.94 -0.27 31.05
N LYS A 116 -16.94 0.37 32.24
CA LYS A 116 -16.48 1.76 32.40
C LYS A 116 -15.03 1.94 32.01
N ASP A 117 -14.17 1.02 32.40
CA ASP A 117 -12.75 1.04 32.02
C ASP A 117 -12.56 0.84 30.50
N GLU A 118 -13.38 -0.03 29.88
CA GLU A 118 -13.32 -0.21 28.42
C GLU A 118 -13.80 1.04 27.67
N ILE A 119 -14.87 1.68 28.14
CA ILE A 119 -15.37 2.95 27.58
C ILE A 119 -14.29 4.02 27.69
N LYS A 120 -13.68 4.18 28.89
CA LYS A 120 -12.59 5.14 29.07
C LYS A 120 -11.41 4.90 28.14
N ARG A 121 -10.96 3.66 28.01
CA ARG A 121 -9.89 3.31 27.06
C ARG A 121 -10.28 3.59 25.60
N ALA A 122 -11.53 3.35 25.24
CA ALA A 122 -12.03 3.64 23.90
C ALA A 122 -12.07 5.16 23.62
N GLU A 123 -12.52 5.94 24.62
CA GLU A 123 -12.50 7.42 24.57
C GLU A 123 -11.08 7.95 24.41
N GLU A 124 -10.14 7.52 25.26
CA GLU A 124 -8.73 7.92 25.19
C GLU A 124 -8.12 7.63 23.81
N ARG A 125 -8.37 6.44 23.26
CA ARG A 125 -7.92 6.09 21.88
C ARG A 125 -8.55 6.99 20.82
N ALA A 126 -9.81 7.32 20.95
CA ALA A 126 -10.51 8.20 20.01
C ALA A 126 -9.96 9.63 20.05
N VAL A 127 -9.79 10.18 21.26
CA VAL A 127 -9.21 11.52 21.48
C VAL A 127 -7.78 11.59 20.98
N GLN A 128 -6.94 10.60 21.29
CA GLN A 128 -5.57 10.51 20.81
C GLN A 128 -5.51 10.52 19.27
N ARG A 129 -6.34 9.70 18.64
CA ARG A 129 -6.41 9.64 17.17
C ARG A 129 -6.84 10.97 16.56
N ALA A 130 -7.88 11.58 17.11
CA ALA A 130 -8.39 12.86 16.63
C ALA A 130 -7.35 13.98 16.80
N TYR A 131 -6.63 14.00 17.92
CA TYR A 131 -5.56 14.97 18.17
C TYR A 131 -4.41 14.80 17.16
N ILE A 132 -3.89 13.59 17.01
CA ILE A 132 -2.82 13.31 16.04
C ILE A 132 -3.25 13.66 14.60
N GLN A 133 -4.47 13.26 14.21
CA GLN A 133 -4.99 13.60 12.88
C GLN A 133 -5.05 15.10 12.65
N LYS A 134 -5.52 15.86 13.64
CA LYS A 134 -5.56 17.33 13.58
C LYS A 134 -4.16 17.92 13.44
N GLU A 135 -3.19 17.47 14.23
CA GLU A 135 -1.80 17.95 14.17
C GLU A 135 -1.17 17.65 12.81
N VAL A 136 -1.35 16.43 12.29
CA VAL A 136 -0.85 16.05 10.97
C VAL A 136 -1.46 16.92 9.87
N GLN A 137 -2.79 17.06 9.85
CA GLN A 137 -3.48 17.86 8.84
C GLN A 137 -3.08 19.34 8.87
N SER A 138 -2.85 19.90 10.06
CA SER A 138 -2.49 21.31 10.20
C SER A 138 -1.02 21.59 9.85
N ARG A 139 -0.14 20.60 9.98
CA ARG A 139 1.31 20.76 9.76
C ARG A 139 1.78 20.33 8.38
N ILE A 140 1.05 19.46 7.67
CA ILE A 140 1.32 19.13 6.27
C ILE A 140 0.74 20.28 5.39
N THR A 141 1.55 21.31 5.20
CA THR A 141 1.22 22.42 4.32
C THR A 141 1.85 22.24 2.94
N PRO A 142 1.37 22.93 1.89
CA PRO A 142 2.02 22.90 0.58
C PRO A 142 3.50 23.27 0.64
N ALA A 143 3.88 24.22 1.50
CA ALA A 143 5.27 24.64 1.69
C ALA A 143 6.12 23.51 2.31
N LYS A 144 5.59 22.79 3.31
CA LYS A 144 6.28 21.63 3.90
C LYS A 144 6.42 20.48 2.94
N LEU A 145 5.42 20.26 2.09
CA LEU A 145 5.49 19.24 1.06
C LEU A 145 6.53 19.58 -0.01
N ASP A 146 6.60 20.86 -0.42
CA ASP A 146 7.64 21.32 -1.35
C ASP A 146 9.04 21.20 -0.73
N GLU A 147 9.23 21.61 0.54
CA GLU A 147 10.49 21.41 1.27
C GLU A 147 10.93 19.95 1.29
N ALA A 148 10.01 19.02 1.60
CA ALA A 148 10.27 17.60 1.60
C ALA A 148 10.61 17.08 0.20
N TYR A 149 9.95 17.59 -0.83
CA TYR A 149 10.25 17.24 -2.22
C TYR A 149 11.63 17.72 -2.65
N GLN A 150 12.01 18.96 -2.32
CA GLN A 150 13.38 19.46 -2.61
C GLN A 150 14.45 18.64 -1.86
N ALA A 151 14.17 18.22 -0.62
CA ALA A 151 15.05 17.32 0.12
C ALA A 151 15.15 15.95 -0.54
N PHE A 152 14.03 15.40 -1.00
CA PHE A 152 13.97 14.14 -1.74
C PHE A 152 14.81 14.21 -3.03
N LEU A 153 14.69 15.27 -3.83
CA LEU A 153 15.47 15.46 -5.06
C LEU A 153 16.97 15.55 -4.79
N LYS A 154 17.37 16.20 -3.68
CA LYS A 154 18.79 16.26 -3.27
C LYS A 154 19.35 14.91 -2.85
N GLN A 155 18.55 14.08 -2.18
CA GLN A 155 18.94 12.73 -1.77
C GLN A 155 18.92 11.73 -2.94
N ASN A 156 18.13 12.02 -3.98
CA ASN A 156 17.99 11.21 -5.19
C ASN A 156 18.34 12.07 -6.41
N PRO A 157 19.61 12.41 -6.60
CA PRO A 157 20.02 13.23 -7.74
C PRO A 157 19.74 12.48 -9.04
N ALA A 158 19.33 13.24 -10.07
CA ALA A 158 19.15 12.69 -11.40
C ALA A 158 20.46 12.04 -11.88
N GLN A 159 20.37 10.78 -12.31
CA GLN A 159 21.52 10.06 -12.81
C GLN A 159 21.66 10.19 -14.32
N GLU A 160 22.87 10.11 -14.84
CA GLU A 160 23.10 9.96 -16.28
C GLU A 160 22.73 8.54 -16.67
N GLU A 161 21.97 8.39 -17.75
CA GLU A 161 21.65 7.13 -18.40
C GLU A 161 22.28 7.08 -19.79
N VAL A 162 22.84 5.94 -20.10
CA VAL A 162 23.38 5.61 -21.43
C VAL A 162 22.50 4.55 -22.06
N LYS A 163 22.05 4.80 -23.29
CA LYS A 163 21.51 3.76 -24.15
C LYS A 163 22.62 3.21 -25.02
N ALA A 164 22.85 1.90 -24.93
CA ALA A 164 23.89 1.27 -25.73
C ALA A 164 23.46 -0.08 -26.29
N ALA A 165 24.12 -0.47 -27.37
CA ALA A 165 24.11 -1.83 -27.86
C ALA A 165 25.49 -2.46 -27.65
N HIS A 166 25.53 -3.80 -27.48
CA HIS A 166 26.78 -4.52 -27.35
C HIS A 166 26.85 -5.80 -28.19
N ILE A 167 28.09 -6.23 -28.42
CA ILE A 167 28.41 -7.57 -28.96
C ILE A 167 29.36 -8.21 -27.96
N LEU A 168 29.01 -9.37 -27.43
CA LEU A 168 29.83 -10.13 -26.48
C LEU A 168 30.47 -11.32 -27.24
N VAL A 169 31.79 -11.49 -27.10
CA VAL A 169 32.52 -12.63 -27.63
C VAL A 169 33.52 -13.17 -26.61
N GLU A 170 33.98 -14.42 -26.80
CA GLU A 170 34.88 -15.08 -25.86
C GLU A 170 36.35 -14.64 -26.03
N LYS A 171 36.77 -14.28 -27.25
CA LYS A 171 38.17 -14.00 -27.59
C LYS A 171 38.38 -12.55 -27.99
N GLU A 172 39.48 -11.97 -27.56
CA GLU A 172 39.87 -10.61 -27.88
C GLU A 172 40.07 -10.41 -29.38
N ASP A 173 40.70 -11.38 -30.06
CA ASP A 173 40.95 -11.29 -31.47
C ASP A 173 39.65 -11.29 -32.33
N GLU A 174 38.64 -12.02 -31.85
CA GLU A 174 37.31 -11.99 -32.45
C GLU A 174 36.66 -10.60 -32.31
N ALA A 175 36.75 -10.01 -31.11
CA ALA A 175 36.25 -8.66 -30.89
C ALA A 175 36.99 -7.62 -31.73
N LYS A 176 38.32 -7.71 -31.87
CA LYS A 176 39.11 -6.84 -32.76
C LYS A 176 38.70 -6.98 -34.21
N ALA A 177 38.43 -8.21 -34.67
CA ALA A 177 37.96 -8.47 -36.05
C ALA A 177 36.57 -7.84 -36.28
N ILE A 178 35.68 -7.89 -35.31
CA ILE A 178 34.35 -7.25 -35.40
C ILE A 178 34.49 -5.73 -35.44
N ILE A 179 35.32 -5.13 -34.62
CA ILE A 179 35.62 -3.69 -34.63
C ILE A 179 36.17 -3.29 -36.01
N ALA A 180 37.06 -4.09 -36.63
CA ALA A 180 37.57 -3.82 -37.97
C ALA A 180 36.49 -3.88 -39.05
N GLN A 181 35.49 -4.77 -38.92
CA GLN A 181 34.34 -4.84 -39.80
C GLN A 181 33.44 -3.60 -39.65
N LEU A 182 33.16 -3.19 -38.39
CA LEU A 182 32.37 -1.99 -38.10
C LEU A 182 33.02 -0.71 -38.64
N LYS A 183 34.35 -0.58 -38.56
CA LYS A 183 35.12 0.53 -39.14
C LYS A 183 35.03 0.59 -40.68
N LYS A 184 34.75 -0.54 -41.35
CA LYS A 184 34.51 -0.64 -42.81
C LYS A 184 33.04 -0.43 -43.19
N GLY A 185 32.17 -0.04 -42.23
CA GLY A 185 30.75 0.21 -42.47
C GLY A 185 29.86 -1.01 -42.25
N GLY A 186 30.34 -2.03 -41.54
CA GLY A 186 29.51 -3.17 -41.12
C GLY A 186 28.34 -2.75 -40.28
N ASP A 187 27.21 -3.45 -40.44
CA ASP A 187 26.01 -3.22 -39.63
C ASP A 187 26.16 -3.82 -38.22
N PHE A 188 26.04 -3.00 -37.19
CA PHE A 188 26.25 -3.41 -35.80
C PHE A 188 25.19 -4.44 -35.35
N ALA A 189 23.92 -4.19 -35.66
CA ALA A 189 22.82 -5.06 -35.23
C ALA A 189 22.91 -6.45 -35.91
N LYS A 190 23.32 -6.48 -37.18
CA LYS A 190 23.55 -7.74 -37.90
C LYS A 190 24.70 -8.53 -37.31
N LEU A 191 25.81 -7.85 -36.97
CA LEU A 191 26.96 -8.51 -36.35
C LEU A 191 26.64 -8.98 -34.93
N ALA A 192 25.83 -8.25 -34.21
CA ALA A 192 25.34 -8.68 -32.90
C ALA A 192 24.52 -9.98 -32.97
N LYS A 193 23.56 -10.04 -33.89
CA LYS A 193 22.76 -11.26 -34.15
C LYS A 193 23.58 -12.47 -34.56
N GLU A 194 24.62 -12.26 -35.39
CA GLU A 194 25.42 -13.35 -35.95
C GLU A 194 26.51 -13.84 -34.99
N LYS A 195 27.05 -12.97 -34.14
CA LYS A 195 28.33 -13.24 -33.44
C LYS A 195 28.25 -13.09 -31.90
N SER A 196 27.25 -12.38 -31.38
CA SER A 196 27.18 -12.17 -29.95
C SER A 196 26.87 -13.45 -29.17
N LYS A 197 27.56 -13.64 -28.07
CA LYS A 197 27.33 -14.71 -27.07
C LYS A 197 26.30 -14.36 -26.05
N ASP A 198 25.75 -13.14 -26.09
CA ASP A 198 24.58 -12.74 -25.34
C ASP A 198 23.32 -12.96 -26.20
N PRO A 199 22.58 -14.07 -25.98
CA PRO A 199 21.46 -14.41 -26.86
C PRO A 199 20.29 -13.42 -26.75
N VAL A 200 20.09 -12.83 -25.54
CA VAL A 200 18.97 -11.91 -25.30
C VAL A 200 19.19 -10.59 -26.03
N ALA A 201 20.35 -9.98 -25.86
CA ALA A 201 20.69 -8.77 -26.58
C ALA A 201 20.88 -9.01 -28.09
N ALA A 202 21.44 -10.15 -28.48
CA ALA A 202 21.65 -10.49 -29.90
C ALA A 202 20.35 -10.49 -30.71
N GLU A 203 19.26 -11.05 -30.20
CA GLU A 203 17.94 -11.04 -30.86
C GLU A 203 17.44 -9.63 -31.14
N GLN A 204 17.79 -8.65 -30.29
CA GLN A 204 17.45 -7.24 -30.42
C GLN A 204 18.57 -6.43 -31.14
N GLY A 205 19.52 -7.09 -31.80
CA GLY A 205 20.64 -6.42 -32.49
C GLY A 205 21.68 -5.84 -31.52
N GLY A 206 21.74 -6.37 -30.30
CA GLY A 206 22.65 -5.96 -29.24
C GLY A 206 22.10 -4.91 -28.28
N ASP A 207 20.87 -4.43 -28.50
CA ASP A 207 20.27 -3.33 -27.67
C ASP A 207 20.12 -3.77 -26.20
N LEU A 208 20.65 -2.94 -25.29
CA LEU A 208 20.56 -3.08 -23.84
C LEU A 208 19.57 -2.09 -23.21
N GLY A 209 18.96 -1.20 -24.02
CA GLY A 209 18.15 -0.11 -23.50
C GLY A 209 18.98 0.95 -22.77
N TYR A 210 18.29 1.79 -21.98
CA TYR A 210 18.91 2.75 -21.08
C TYR A 210 19.31 2.07 -19.77
N PHE A 211 20.50 2.41 -19.28
CA PHE A 211 21.02 1.93 -18.01
C PHE A 211 21.83 3.02 -17.30
N THR A 212 21.87 2.95 -15.97
CA THR A 212 22.71 3.77 -15.12
C THR A 212 24.06 3.09 -14.88
N LYS A 213 25.04 3.85 -14.40
CA LYS A 213 26.42 3.33 -14.22
C LYS A 213 26.48 2.15 -13.24
N ASP A 214 25.64 2.14 -12.23
CA ASP A 214 25.57 1.16 -11.15
C ASP A 214 24.83 -0.13 -11.51
N THR A 215 24.10 -0.16 -12.65
CA THR A 215 23.36 -1.33 -13.11
C THR A 215 24.19 -2.27 -13.99
N MET A 216 25.37 -1.87 -14.39
CA MET A 216 26.29 -2.64 -15.23
C MET A 216 27.59 -2.97 -14.53
N VAL A 217 28.30 -4.00 -15.01
CA VAL A 217 29.63 -4.31 -14.49
C VAL A 217 30.60 -3.16 -14.78
N GLU A 218 31.41 -2.80 -13.78
CA GLU A 218 32.24 -1.59 -13.77
C GLU A 218 33.05 -1.36 -15.05
N PRO A 219 33.83 -2.32 -15.63
CA PRO A 219 34.60 -2.05 -16.85
C PRO A 219 33.72 -1.71 -18.05
N PHE A 220 32.52 -2.29 -18.14
CA PHE A 220 31.57 -2.00 -19.22
C PHE A 220 30.96 -0.62 -19.04
N ALA A 221 30.51 -0.34 -17.82
CA ALA A 221 29.91 0.96 -17.46
C ALA A 221 30.90 2.10 -17.72
N ASP A 222 32.13 2.00 -17.21
CA ASP A 222 33.15 3.01 -17.41
C ASP A 222 33.41 3.30 -18.89
N ALA A 223 33.54 2.26 -19.70
CA ALA A 223 33.73 2.43 -21.14
C ALA A 223 32.52 3.11 -21.81
N ALA A 224 31.29 2.64 -21.52
CA ALA A 224 30.08 3.18 -22.14
C ALA A 224 29.84 4.66 -21.74
N PHE A 225 30.03 4.99 -20.46
CA PHE A 225 29.85 6.35 -19.96
C PHE A 225 30.93 7.33 -20.43
N ALA A 226 32.18 6.86 -20.71
CA ALA A 226 33.24 7.68 -21.28
C ALA A 226 33.05 7.98 -22.78
N MET A 227 32.28 7.15 -23.50
CA MET A 227 32.02 7.30 -24.94
C MET A 227 30.96 8.37 -25.21
N LYS A 228 30.99 8.93 -26.44
CA LYS A 228 29.98 9.89 -26.92
C LYS A 228 28.82 9.17 -27.62
N LYS A 229 27.68 9.83 -27.67
CA LYS A 229 26.54 9.37 -28.49
C LYS A 229 26.96 9.09 -29.94
N GLY A 230 26.59 7.93 -30.47
CA GLY A 230 26.93 7.44 -31.79
C GLY A 230 28.30 6.76 -31.89
N GLU A 231 29.10 6.74 -30.85
CA GLU A 231 30.45 6.17 -30.85
C GLU A 231 30.40 4.66 -30.66
N VAL A 232 31.29 3.95 -31.38
CA VAL A 232 31.59 2.54 -31.15
C VAL A 232 32.94 2.43 -30.47
N SER A 233 33.09 1.51 -29.53
CA SER A 233 34.35 1.28 -28.81
C SER A 233 35.51 1.03 -29.80
N LYS A 234 36.62 1.75 -29.59
CA LYS A 234 37.80 1.65 -30.46
C LYS A 234 38.56 0.36 -30.20
N GLU A 235 38.46 -0.14 -28.98
CA GLU A 235 39.11 -1.34 -28.48
C GLU A 235 38.06 -2.22 -27.77
N PRO A 236 38.30 -3.55 -27.71
CA PRO A 236 37.43 -4.43 -26.90
C PRO A 236 37.49 -4.14 -25.42
N VAL A 237 36.33 -4.18 -24.75
CA VAL A 237 36.21 -4.00 -23.30
C VAL A 237 36.14 -5.35 -22.63
N LYS A 238 37.11 -5.67 -21.76
CA LYS A 238 37.14 -6.94 -21.02
C LYS A 238 36.29 -6.90 -19.77
N THR A 239 35.45 -7.92 -19.59
CA THR A 239 34.70 -8.17 -18.34
C THR A 239 34.85 -9.64 -17.93
N GLN A 240 34.23 -10.03 -16.83
CA GLN A 240 34.16 -11.44 -16.41
C GLN A 240 33.38 -12.33 -17.42
N PHE A 241 32.53 -11.75 -18.25
CA PHE A 241 31.71 -12.47 -19.24
C PHE A 241 32.44 -12.68 -20.58
N GLY A 242 33.49 -11.94 -20.84
CA GLY A 242 34.21 -11.98 -22.10
C GLY A 242 34.64 -10.60 -22.59
N TRP A 243 34.67 -10.42 -23.90
CA TRP A 243 35.07 -9.19 -24.57
C TRP A 243 33.87 -8.54 -25.23
N HIS A 244 33.63 -7.27 -24.91
CA HIS A 244 32.51 -6.50 -25.42
C HIS A 244 32.96 -5.48 -26.48
N ILE A 245 32.18 -5.33 -27.50
CA ILE A 245 32.17 -4.20 -28.40
C ILE A 245 30.92 -3.39 -28.08
N ILE A 246 31.09 -2.12 -27.73
CA ILE A 246 30.01 -1.25 -27.26
C ILE A 246 29.73 -0.19 -28.31
N LYS A 247 28.44 0.08 -28.57
CA LYS A 247 27.98 1.21 -29.36
C LYS A 247 27.04 2.04 -28.49
N VAL A 248 27.40 3.28 -28.19
CA VAL A 248 26.51 4.20 -27.47
C VAL A 248 25.52 4.80 -28.46
N GLU A 249 24.24 4.60 -28.21
CA GLU A 249 23.16 5.11 -29.06
C GLU A 249 22.63 6.44 -28.60
N ASP A 250 22.50 6.61 -27.29
CA ASP A 250 22.02 7.87 -26.69
C ASP A 250 22.57 8.06 -25.27
N LYS A 251 22.50 9.30 -24.79
CA LYS A 251 22.80 9.68 -23.41
C LYS A 251 21.74 10.68 -22.96
N ARG A 252 21.22 10.49 -21.77
CA ARG A 252 20.25 11.39 -21.18
C ARG A 252 20.44 11.48 -19.65
N THR A 253 19.91 12.52 -19.07
CA THR A 253 19.69 12.56 -17.63
C THR A 253 18.37 11.87 -17.34
N GLN A 254 18.37 10.93 -16.40
CA GLN A 254 17.14 10.28 -15.96
C GLN A 254 16.14 11.33 -15.47
N PRO A 255 14.90 11.32 -15.95
CA PRO A 255 13.88 12.23 -15.45
C PRO A 255 13.65 11.95 -13.96
N GLN A 256 13.71 13.00 -13.14
CA GLN A 256 13.35 12.88 -11.73
C GLN A 256 11.82 12.77 -11.60
N PRO A 257 11.32 11.99 -10.62
CA PRO A 257 9.89 11.88 -10.42
C PRO A 257 9.30 13.22 -10.03
N SER A 258 8.12 13.51 -10.53
CA SER A 258 7.35 14.71 -10.18
C SER A 258 6.88 14.68 -8.73
N LEU A 259 6.54 15.86 -8.18
CA LEU A 259 5.94 15.93 -6.84
C LEU A 259 4.70 15.03 -6.71
N ASP A 260 3.83 15.01 -7.71
CA ASP A 260 2.59 14.21 -7.66
C ASP A 260 2.86 12.71 -7.57
N GLU A 261 3.92 12.22 -8.23
CA GLU A 261 4.31 10.80 -8.18
C GLU A 261 4.83 10.38 -6.79
N VAL A 262 5.58 11.25 -6.12
CA VAL A 262 6.19 10.95 -4.81
C VAL A 262 5.38 11.49 -3.62
N LYS A 263 4.36 12.29 -3.87
CA LYS A 263 3.55 12.96 -2.84
C LYS A 263 3.01 12.00 -1.76
N PRO A 264 2.42 10.83 -2.09
CA PRO A 264 1.93 9.91 -1.06
C PRO A 264 3.05 9.43 -0.12
N GLN A 265 4.23 9.18 -0.66
CA GLN A 265 5.41 8.77 0.11
C GLN A 265 5.89 9.89 1.03
N LEU A 266 5.96 11.13 0.51
CA LEU A 266 6.38 12.30 1.28
C LEU A 266 5.38 12.64 2.39
N GLU A 267 4.07 12.58 2.12
CA GLU A 267 3.02 12.78 3.13
C GLU A 267 3.10 11.73 4.24
N GLN A 268 3.38 10.48 3.90
CA GLN A 268 3.57 9.42 4.89
C GLN A 268 4.80 9.67 5.77
N GLN A 269 5.92 10.10 5.18
CA GLN A 269 7.12 10.43 5.93
C GLN A 269 6.89 11.63 6.85
N LEU A 270 6.35 12.73 6.31
CA LEU A 270 6.00 13.92 7.08
C LEU A 270 5.04 13.61 8.24
N SER A 271 4.06 12.73 8.01
CA SER A 271 3.13 12.31 9.06
C SER A 271 3.86 11.61 10.20
N LYS A 272 4.79 10.71 9.91
CA LYS A 272 5.61 10.03 10.94
C LYS A 272 6.44 11.02 11.73
N ASP A 273 7.11 11.94 11.06
CA ASP A 273 7.95 12.95 11.67
C ASP A 273 7.14 13.89 12.56
N ILE A 274 5.95 14.31 12.10
CA ILE A 274 5.02 15.14 12.88
C ILE A 274 4.57 14.41 14.14
N VAL A 275 4.17 13.14 14.03
CA VAL A 275 3.75 12.35 15.21
C VAL A 275 4.87 12.25 16.24
N THR A 276 6.11 11.97 15.78
CA THR A 276 7.28 11.90 16.65
C THR A 276 7.50 13.24 17.37
N ASN A 277 7.54 14.34 16.61
CA ASN A 277 7.75 15.67 17.14
C ASN A 277 6.64 16.10 18.14
N VAL A 278 5.38 15.77 17.83
CA VAL A 278 4.26 16.05 18.72
C VAL A 278 4.42 15.33 20.06
N VAL A 279 4.79 14.05 20.02
CA VAL A 279 5.01 13.27 21.26
C VAL A 279 6.20 13.81 22.05
N GLU A 280 7.29 14.17 21.38
CA GLU A 280 8.46 14.78 22.01
C GLU A 280 8.12 16.12 22.68
N ASP A 281 7.37 16.98 22.00
CA ASP A 281 6.95 18.28 22.52
C ASP A 281 6.04 18.12 23.74
N LEU A 282 5.10 17.18 23.70
CA LEU A 282 4.26 16.85 24.85
C LEU A 282 5.09 16.30 26.02
N ARG A 283 6.10 15.48 25.76
CA ARG A 283 7.01 14.95 26.79
C ARG A 283 7.84 16.03 27.48
N LYS A 284 8.27 17.07 26.74
CA LYS A 284 9.07 18.20 27.30
C LYS A 284 8.33 18.94 28.40
N VAL A 285 6.99 19.01 28.32
CA VAL A 285 6.15 19.75 29.30
C VAL A 285 5.45 18.82 30.30
N ALA A 286 5.51 17.51 30.10
CA ALA A 286 4.87 16.54 30.97
C ALA A 286 5.84 16.06 32.07
N LYS A 287 5.30 15.86 33.29
CA LYS A 287 6.02 15.11 34.33
C LYS A 287 5.79 13.62 34.07
N VAL A 288 6.81 12.92 33.59
CA VAL A 288 6.76 11.48 33.30
C VAL A 288 7.63 10.74 34.31
N GLU A 289 7.03 9.83 35.05
CA GLU A 289 7.71 8.90 35.95
C GLU A 289 7.47 7.48 35.43
N THR A 290 8.55 6.71 35.24
CA THR A 290 8.48 5.34 34.78
C THR A 290 9.00 4.38 35.84
N PHE A 291 8.33 3.22 35.93
CA PHE A 291 8.65 2.20 36.93
C PHE A 291 8.83 0.85 36.24
N GLN A 292 9.60 -0.04 36.85
CA GLN A 292 9.71 -1.44 36.47
C GLN A 292 8.40 -2.18 36.78
N LEU A 293 8.26 -3.41 36.29
CA LEU A 293 7.04 -4.21 36.52
C LEU A 293 6.76 -4.49 38.02
N ASP A 294 7.79 -4.48 38.83
CA ASP A 294 7.70 -4.63 40.30
C ASP A 294 7.38 -3.34 41.05
N GLY A 295 7.21 -2.22 40.29
CA GLY A 295 6.94 -0.90 40.86
C GLY A 295 8.18 -0.14 41.35
N SER A 296 9.38 -0.69 41.19
CA SER A 296 10.63 0.03 41.49
C SER A 296 10.92 1.07 40.42
N PRO A 297 11.61 2.19 40.76
CA PRO A 297 12.00 3.17 39.73
C PRO A 297 12.85 2.56 38.62
N MET A 298 12.58 2.98 37.37
CA MET A 298 13.45 2.62 36.26
C MET A 298 14.87 3.16 36.52
N PRO A 299 15.92 2.38 36.28
CA PRO A 299 17.29 2.90 36.29
C PRO A 299 17.36 4.10 35.35
N LYS A 300 17.98 5.21 35.81
CA LYS A 300 18.30 6.30 34.87
C LYS A 300 19.26 5.72 33.84
N GLU A 301 18.88 5.73 32.58
CA GLU A 301 19.81 5.51 31.49
C GLU A 301 20.92 6.56 31.60
N GLU A 302 22.09 6.18 32.08
CA GLU A 302 23.30 6.96 31.83
C GLU A 302 23.46 6.99 30.29
N PRO A 303 23.66 8.17 29.68
CA PRO A 303 23.96 8.24 28.25
C PRO A 303 25.12 7.29 27.99
N ALA A 304 24.88 6.29 27.13
CA ALA A 304 25.92 5.35 26.73
C ALA A 304 27.16 6.15 26.35
N PRO A 305 28.35 5.85 26.89
CA PRO A 305 29.58 6.53 26.49
C PRO A 305 29.66 6.35 24.97
N ALA A 306 29.92 7.47 24.27
CA ALA A 306 30.11 7.44 22.82
C ALA A 306 31.22 6.40 22.56
N THR A 307 30.79 5.21 22.15
CA THR A 307 31.72 4.18 21.71
C THR A 307 32.25 4.67 20.39
N ASP A 308 33.50 5.17 20.41
CA ASP A 308 34.31 5.27 19.22
C ASP A 308 34.19 3.94 18.48
N ALA A 309 33.53 3.97 17.33
CA ALA A 309 33.39 2.81 16.47
C ALA A 309 34.84 2.33 16.14
N PRO A 310 35.20 1.08 16.49
CA PRO A 310 36.51 0.58 16.06
C PRO A 310 36.46 0.53 14.53
N ALA A 311 37.46 1.22 13.92
CA ALA A 311 37.71 1.14 12.50
C ALA A 311 37.73 -0.34 12.09
N GLN A 312 36.81 -0.73 11.20
CA GLN A 312 36.81 -2.06 10.61
C GLN A 312 38.09 -2.23 9.83
N THR A 313 39.06 -2.93 10.44
CA THR A 313 40.23 -3.44 9.73
C THR A 313 39.74 -4.48 8.75
N ALA A 314 39.90 -4.19 7.46
CA ALA A 314 39.63 -5.12 6.36
C ALA A 314 40.37 -6.46 6.62
N PRO A 315 39.73 -7.61 6.35
CA PRO A 315 40.41 -8.88 6.47
C PRO A 315 41.52 -8.96 5.43
N LYS A 316 42.75 -9.16 5.95
CA LYS A 316 43.97 -9.41 5.18
C LYS A 316 43.79 -10.70 4.40
N ALA A 317 43.84 -10.61 3.06
CA ALA A 317 43.84 -11.77 2.18
C ALA A 317 44.95 -12.75 2.57
N GLU A 318 44.57 -13.99 2.85
CA GLU A 318 45.48 -15.10 3.08
C GLU A 318 45.98 -15.61 1.72
N GLU A 319 47.31 -15.58 1.50
CA GLU A 319 47.95 -16.15 0.31
C GLU A 319 47.79 -17.68 0.29
N PRO A 320 47.53 -18.30 -0.88
CA PRO A 320 47.44 -19.76 -0.98
C PRO A 320 48.82 -20.38 -0.86
N LYS A 321 49.04 -21.23 0.16
CA LYS A 321 50.20 -22.12 0.27
C LYS A 321 50.23 -23.08 -0.92
N LYS A 322 51.34 -23.03 -1.68
CA LYS A 322 51.77 -24.07 -2.62
C LYS A 322 52.04 -25.37 -1.87
N ASN A 323 51.41 -26.45 -2.32
CA ASN A 323 51.95 -27.80 -2.34
C ASN A 323 51.55 -28.46 -3.67
#